data_32ab28f9c9541380c42cc718943d7e58
#
_entry.id   32ab28f9c9541380c42cc718943d7e58
#
_cell.length_a   1.000
_cell.length_b   1.000
_cell.length_c   1.000
_cell.angle_alpha   90.00
_cell.angle_beta   90.00
_cell.angle_gamma   90.00
#
_symmetry.space_group_name_H-M   'P 1'
#
loop_
_entity.id
_entity.type
_entity.pdbx_description
1 polymer ?
#
loop_
_entity_poly.entity_id
_entity_poly.type
_entity_poly.pdbx_seq_one_letter_code
_entity_poly.pdbx_strand_id
1 'polypeptide(L)'
;TYKDIEIPISFNFVSKTPDVYKPAVAHAIFPPLATHLCKTTFKYIDNVEHEATLMCCLLAGTGAGKNCVQMPINMIMEDIRQRDRENLQREKEWKEEVTRKGANKDKRKRPENLIIQEIDADMTNPAFVMRTAEAQEHFLYTTLNEIDQFDALKGQGNQQFLSLIHISEPTR
;
A
#
# COMPACT_ATOMS: atom_id res chain seq x y z
N THR A 1 13.92 35.26 9.22
CA THR A 1 13.76 34.49 10.47
C THR A 1 13.17 33.16 10.11
N TYR A 2 13.99 32.11 10.04
CA TYR A 2 13.56 30.70 9.92
C TYR A 2 12.99 30.26 11.28
N LYS A 3 11.82 30.72 11.61
CA LYS A 3 11.03 30.18 12.71
C LYS A 3 10.07 29.16 12.11
N ASP A 4 10.07 27.97 12.68
CA ASP A 4 9.13 26.88 12.46
C ASP A 4 9.36 26.04 11.19
N ILE A 5 10.59 25.54 11.01
CA ILE A 5 10.79 24.35 10.19
C ILE A 5 10.35 23.17 11.06
N GLU A 6 9.11 22.72 10.89
CA GLU A 6 8.73 21.41 11.39
C GLU A 6 9.66 20.38 10.76
N ILE A 7 10.41 19.67 11.61
CA ILE A 7 11.30 18.61 11.14
C ILE A 7 10.39 17.54 10.52
N PRO A 8 10.55 17.22 9.24
CA PRO A 8 9.69 16.23 8.59
C PRO A 8 9.67 14.92 9.38
N ILE A 9 8.51 14.26 9.48
CA ILE A 9 8.35 12.98 10.16
C ILE A 9 9.40 11.97 9.68
N SER A 10 9.71 11.97 8.39
CA SER A 10 10.77 11.16 7.78
C SER A 10 12.13 11.34 8.43
N PHE A 11 12.49 12.58 8.80
CA PHE A 11 13.76 12.87 9.47
C PHE A 11 13.84 12.22 10.86
N ASN A 12 12.73 12.20 11.60
CA ASN A 12 12.68 11.57 12.92
C ASN A 12 12.96 10.07 12.87
N PHE A 13 12.43 9.37 11.87
CA PHE A 13 12.70 7.93 11.70
C PHE A 13 14.16 7.66 11.36
N VAL A 14 14.70 8.41 10.40
CA VAL A 14 16.08 8.24 9.95
C VAL A 14 17.08 8.62 11.02
N SER A 15 16.87 9.70 11.77
CA SER A 15 17.80 10.17 12.81
C SER A 15 17.98 9.18 13.96
N LYS A 16 16.93 8.42 14.30
CA LYS A 16 16.95 7.39 15.36
C LYS A 16 17.47 6.03 14.89
N THR A 17 17.69 5.87 13.60
CA THR A 17 18.19 4.62 13.00
C THR A 17 19.71 4.58 13.06
N PRO A 18 20.34 3.41 13.36
CA PRO A 18 21.80 3.27 13.25
C PRO A 18 22.30 3.64 11.85
N ASP A 19 23.48 4.26 11.78
CA ASP A 19 24.00 4.89 10.55
C ASP A 19 24.02 3.93 9.35
N VAL A 20 24.38 2.67 9.57
CA VAL A 20 24.45 1.63 8.53
C VAL A 20 23.08 1.37 7.85
N TYR A 21 21.99 1.60 8.56
CA TYR A 21 20.63 1.35 8.05
C TYR A 21 19.89 2.61 7.61
N LYS A 22 20.43 3.80 7.89
CA LYS A 22 19.80 5.07 7.52
C LYS A 22 19.40 5.15 6.05
N PRO A 23 20.26 4.78 5.07
CA PRO A 23 19.88 4.82 3.66
C PRO A 23 18.68 3.91 3.35
N ALA A 24 18.65 2.70 3.91
CA ALA A 24 17.53 1.76 3.68
C ALA A 24 16.23 2.31 4.24
N VAL A 25 16.23 2.81 5.48
CA VAL A 25 15.05 3.40 6.12
C VAL A 25 14.60 4.66 5.38
N ALA A 26 15.54 5.54 4.99
CA ALA A 26 15.22 6.79 4.29
C ALA A 26 14.45 6.56 2.98
N HIS A 27 14.71 5.46 2.27
CA HIS A 27 14.00 5.13 1.05
C HIS A 27 12.71 4.32 1.31
N ALA A 28 12.76 3.37 2.24
CA ALA A 28 11.64 2.47 2.50
C ALA A 28 10.40 3.14 3.11
N ILE A 29 10.55 4.30 3.75
CA ILE A 29 9.42 5.03 4.36
C ILE A 29 8.56 5.81 3.36
N PHE A 30 9.05 6.09 2.16
CA PHE A 30 8.29 6.90 1.19
C PHE A 30 7.03 6.21 0.66
N PRO A 31 7.03 4.93 0.25
CA PRO A 31 5.81 4.26 -0.19
C PRO A 31 4.70 4.26 0.86
N PRO A 32 4.93 3.85 2.12
CA PRO A 32 3.89 3.91 3.15
C PRO A 32 3.45 5.35 3.46
N LEU A 33 4.32 6.35 3.41
CA LEU A 33 3.92 7.76 3.55
C LEU A 33 3.02 8.19 2.39
N ALA A 34 3.35 7.81 1.16
CA ALA A 34 2.52 8.11 -0.01
C ALA A 34 1.13 7.48 0.09
N THR A 35 0.97 6.36 0.80
CA THR A 35 -0.34 5.71 1.01
C THR A 35 -1.35 6.58 1.77
N HIS A 36 -0.87 7.54 2.56
CA HIS A 36 -1.75 8.51 3.25
C HIS A 36 -2.30 9.60 2.33
N LEU A 37 -1.76 9.75 1.13
CA LEU A 37 -2.26 10.68 0.15
C LEU A 37 -3.56 10.15 -0.47
N CYS A 38 -4.48 11.07 -0.77
CA CYS A 38 -5.72 10.78 -1.47
C CYS A 38 -6.01 11.95 -2.39
N LYS A 39 -6.30 11.67 -3.66
CA LYS A 39 -6.60 12.70 -4.67
C LYS A 39 -5.48 13.76 -4.80
N THR A 40 -4.26 13.38 -4.51
CA THR A 40 -3.12 14.29 -4.53
C THR A 40 -2.31 14.08 -5.79
N THR A 41 -2.26 15.09 -6.63
CA THR A 41 -1.41 15.14 -7.82
C THR A 41 -0.37 16.25 -7.67
N PHE A 42 0.70 16.16 -8.40
CA PHE A 42 1.71 17.20 -8.51
C PHE A 42 2.15 17.37 -9.96
N LYS A 43 2.49 18.59 -10.34
CA LYS A 43 3.07 18.85 -11.65
C LYS A 43 4.59 18.71 -11.59
N TYR A 44 5.12 17.91 -12.49
CA TYR A 44 6.55 17.76 -12.64
C TYR A 44 7.12 18.74 -13.69
N ILE A 45 8.42 18.66 -13.95
CA ILE A 45 9.13 19.54 -14.90
C ILE A 45 8.59 19.45 -16.35
N ASP A 46 7.97 18.32 -16.68
CA ASP A 46 7.29 18.08 -17.96
C ASP A 46 5.91 18.76 -18.03
N ASN A 47 5.48 19.43 -16.98
CA ASN A 47 4.17 20.05 -16.82
C ASN A 47 2.97 19.09 -16.88
N VAL A 48 3.22 17.79 -16.74
CA VAL A 48 2.20 16.73 -16.61
C VAL A 48 1.85 16.52 -15.15
N GLU A 49 0.59 16.19 -14.87
CA GLU A 49 0.13 15.80 -13.54
C GLU A 49 0.50 14.35 -13.25
N HIS A 50 1.15 14.14 -12.13
CA HIS A 50 1.57 12.83 -11.62
C HIS A 50 0.98 12.56 -10.25
N GLU A 51 0.79 11.28 -9.95
CA GLU A 51 0.44 10.80 -8.62
C GLU A 51 1.68 10.27 -7.90
N ALA A 52 1.65 10.28 -6.57
CA ALA A 52 2.75 9.78 -5.74
C ALA A 52 2.77 8.24 -5.68
N THR A 53 2.84 7.59 -6.82
CA THR A 53 2.95 6.13 -6.90
C THR A 53 4.42 5.74 -6.78
N LEU A 54 4.78 5.10 -5.66
CA LEU A 54 6.17 4.85 -5.29
C LEU A 54 6.43 3.36 -5.07
N MET A 55 7.56 2.89 -5.57
CA MET A 55 8.08 1.55 -5.32
C MET A 55 9.47 1.65 -4.72
N CYS A 56 9.71 0.90 -3.64
CA CYS A 56 11.04 0.77 -3.04
C CYS A 56 11.45 -0.70 -3.04
N CYS A 57 12.63 -0.98 -3.60
CA CYS A 57 13.21 -2.32 -3.60
C CYS A 57 14.50 -2.30 -2.77
N LEU A 58 14.53 -3.10 -1.69
CA LEU A 58 15.70 -3.28 -0.83
C LEU A 58 16.38 -4.61 -1.16
N LEU A 59 17.53 -4.53 -1.79
CA LEU A 59 18.34 -5.69 -2.10
C LEU A 59 19.51 -5.81 -1.12
N ALA A 60 19.59 -6.95 -0.43
CA ALA A 60 20.68 -7.23 0.51
C ALA A 60 20.85 -8.73 0.70
N GLY A 61 22.08 -9.14 1.09
CA GLY A 61 22.38 -10.53 1.41
C GLY A 61 21.61 -11.06 2.63
N THR A 62 21.70 -12.34 2.84
CA THR A 62 21.12 -13.00 4.02
C THR A 62 21.76 -12.46 5.30
N GLY A 63 20.96 -12.19 6.32
CA GLY A 63 21.47 -11.67 7.60
C GLY A 63 21.84 -10.18 7.61
N ALA A 64 21.68 -9.45 6.50
CA ALA A 64 22.03 -8.03 6.40
C ALA A 64 21.10 -7.06 7.19
N GLY A 65 20.15 -7.57 7.96
CA GLY A 65 19.27 -6.75 8.79
C GLY A 65 18.18 -6.01 8.02
N LYS A 66 17.67 -6.56 6.91
CA LYS A 66 16.58 -5.95 6.11
C LYS A 66 15.34 -5.56 6.93
N ASN A 67 15.13 -6.21 8.06
CA ASN A 67 14.00 -5.90 8.96
C ASN A 67 14.10 -4.54 9.67
N CYS A 68 15.23 -3.83 9.52
CA CYS A 68 15.39 -2.48 10.09
C CYS A 68 14.31 -1.48 9.63
N VAL A 69 13.74 -1.70 8.44
CA VAL A 69 12.67 -0.84 7.87
C VAL A 69 11.28 -1.17 8.42
N GLN A 70 11.09 -2.36 9.02
CA GLN A 70 9.77 -2.85 9.40
C GLN A 70 9.11 -2.00 10.49
N MET A 71 9.89 -1.58 11.49
CA MET A 71 9.34 -0.77 12.58
C MET A 71 8.85 0.60 12.08
N PRO A 72 9.65 1.40 11.35
CA PRO A 72 9.17 2.64 10.75
C PRO A 72 7.93 2.47 9.86
N ILE A 73 7.91 1.46 9.02
CA ILE A 73 6.75 1.16 8.15
C ILE A 73 5.51 0.86 9.01
N ASN A 74 5.65 0.02 10.04
CA ASN A 74 4.54 -0.33 10.92
C ASN A 74 3.97 0.91 11.63
N MET A 75 4.83 1.81 12.09
CA MET A 75 4.40 3.05 12.75
C MET A 75 3.67 3.99 11.77
N ILE A 76 4.14 4.09 10.54
CA ILE A 76 3.50 4.93 9.51
C ILE A 76 2.14 4.36 9.10
N MET A 77 2.01 3.04 9.02
CA MET A 77 0.82 2.36 8.53
C MET A 77 -0.22 2.04 9.63
N GLU A 78 0.03 2.37 10.90
CA GLU A 78 -0.80 1.90 12.02
C GLU A 78 -2.25 2.36 11.95
N ASP A 79 -2.49 3.61 11.61
CA ASP A 79 -3.85 4.19 11.47
C ASP A 79 -4.60 3.59 10.28
N ILE A 80 -3.91 3.41 9.14
CA ILE A 80 -4.46 2.73 7.96
C ILE A 80 -4.83 1.29 8.32
N ARG A 81 -3.94 0.54 8.97
CA ARG A 81 -4.19 -0.83 9.38
C ARG A 81 -5.33 -0.97 10.38
N GLN A 82 -5.46 -0.01 11.28
CA GLN A 82 -6.58 -0.02 12.21
C GLN A 82 -7.91 0.14 11.47
N ARG A 83 -8.01 1.12 10.58
CA ARG A 83 -9.20 1.30 9.73
C ARG A 83 -9.47 0.08 8.84
N ASP A 84 -8.43 -0.49 8.26
CA ASP A 84 -8.55 -1.69 7.42
C ASP A 84 -9.06 -2.89 8.23
N ARG A 85 -8.59 -3.09 9.48
CA ARG A 85 -9.11 -4.13 10.39
C ARG A 85 -10.60 -3.94 10.68
N GLU A 86 -11.02 -2.71 10.96
CA GLU A 86 -12.44 -2.39 11.21
C GLU A 86 -13.30 -2.69 9.96
N ASN A 87 -12.83 -2.30 8.78
CA ASN A 87 -13.54 -2.56 7.53
C ASN A 87 -13.58 -4.05 7.16
N LEU A 88 -12.50 -4.78 7.38
CA LEU A 88 -12.44 -6.23 7.20
C LEU A 88 -13.40 -6.94 8.16
N GLN A 89 -13.51 -6.49 9.41
CA GLN A 89 -14.45 -7.03 10.37
C GLN A 89 -15.91 -6.80 9.92
N ARG A 90 -16.24 -5.59 9.45
CA ARG A 90 -17.57 -5.27 8.89
C ARG A 90 -17.91 -6.13 7.67
N GLU A 91 -16.94 -6.35 6.80
CA GLU A 91 -17.10 -7.23 5.63
C GLU A 91 -17.34 -8.68 6.05
N LYS A 92 -16.59 -9.16 7.05
CA LYS A 92 -16.74 -10.53 7.58
C LYS A 92 -18.11 -10.74 8.21
N GLU A 93 -18.57 -9.83 9.05
CA GLU A 93 -19.89 -9.89 9.68
C GLU A 93 -21.01 -9.93 8.63
N TRP A 94 -20.91 -9.08 7.61
CA TRP A 94 -21.86 -9.13 6.50
C TRP A 94 -21.85 -10.47 5.77
N LYS A 95 -20.70 -11.04 5.46
CA LYS A 95 -20.55 -12.35 4.81
C LYS A 95 -21.19 -13.46 5.66
N GLU A 96 -20.95 -13.45 6.97
CA GLU A 96 -21.50 -14.43 7.90
C GLU A 96 -23.04 -14.33 7.98
N GLU A 97 -23.59 -13.12 8.04
CA GLU A 97 -25.03 -12.91 8.05
C GLU A 97 -25.70 -13.40 6.77
N VAL A 98 -25.13 -13.08 5.61
CA VAL A 98 -25.65 -13.52 4.31
C VAL A 98 -25.60 -15.04 4.19
N THR A 99 -24.53 -15.68 4.66
CA THR A 99 -24.35 -17.14 4.61
C THR A 99 -25.33 -17.86 5.54
N ARG A 100 -25.58 -17.34 6.76
CA ARG A 100 -26.48 -17.96 7.75
C ARG A 100 -27.92 -18.08 7.26
N LYS A 101 -28.39 -17.17 6.43
CA LYS A 101 -29.81 -17.09 6.01
C LYS A 101 -30.15 -17.92 4.76
N GLY A 102 -29.16 -18.61 4.20
CA GLY A 102 -29.34 -19.47 3.03
C GLY A 102 -29.55 -18.67 1.73
N ALA A 103 -29.31 -19.33 0.60
CA ALA A 103 -29.17 -18.71 -0.73
C ALA A 103 -30.40 -17.92 -1.24
N ASN A 104 -31.52 -17.95 -0.52
CA ASN A 104 -32.78 -17.43 -1.06
C ASN A 104 -33.36 -16.18 -0.40
N LYS A 105 -32.71 -15.59 0.62
CA LYS A 105 -33.54 -14.70 1.45
C LYS A 105 -32.97 -13.34 1.84
N ASP A 106 -31.70 -13.03 1.68
CA ASP A 106 -31.27 -11.69 2.03
C ASP A 106 -30.31 -11.12 0.98
N LYS A 107 -30.86 -10.31 0.09
CA LYS A 107 -30.10 -9.43 -0.79
C LYS A 107 -29.62 -8.19 -0.01
N ARG A 108 -29.09 -8.39 1.20
CA ARG A 108 -28.47 -7.28 1.91
C ARG A 108 -27.31 -6.76 1.09
N LYS A 109 -27.38 -5.51 0.74
CA LYS A 109 -26.28 -4.85 0.05
C LYS A 109 -25.03 -4.97 0.92
N ARG A 110 -23.92 -5.24 0.28
CA ARG A 110 -22.60 -5.16 0.91
C ARG A 110 -22.42 -3.79 1.55
N PRO A 111 -21.81 -3.67 2.74
CA PRO A 111 -21.58 -2.40 3.37
C PRO A 111 -20.82 -1.45 2.42
N GLU A 112 -21.25 -0.21 2.38
CA GLU A 112 -20.60 0.83 1.60
C GLU A 112 -19.34 1.33 2.33
N ASN A 113 -18.41 1.94 1.58
CA ASN A 113 -17.18 2.53 2.11
C ASN A 113 -16.25 1.52 2.83
N LEU A 114 -16.12 0.32 2.29
CA LEU A 114 -15.15 -0.66 2.74
C LEU A 114 -13.78 -0.39 2.10
N ILE A 115 -13.15 0.71 2.48
CA ILE A 115 -11.81 1.06 1.99
C ILE A 115 -10.80 0.22 2.75
N ILE A 116 -10.04 -0.61 2.03
CA ILE A 116 -8.94 -1.42 2.54
C ILE A 116 -7.74 -1.09 1.67
N GLN A 117 -6.72 -0.48 2.26
CA GLN A 117 -5.55 0.04 1.53
C GLN A 117 -4.35 -0.91 1.59
N GLU A 118 -4.14 -1.62 2.70
CA GLU A 118 -3.08 -2.61 2.75
C GLU A 118 -3.60 -3.93 2.17
N ILE A 119 -3.00 -4.36 1.07
CA ILE A 119 -3.40 -5.55 0.33
C ILE A 119 -2.31 -6.63 0.39
N ASP A 120 -2.75 -7.88 0.44
CA ASP A 120 -1.85 -9.02 0.42
C ASP A 120 -1.28 -9.24 -0.99
N ALA A 121 0.01 -9.52 -1.05
CA ALA A 121 0.70 -9.85 -2.31
C ALA A 121 0.13 -11.12 -2.99
N ASP A 122 -0.40 -12.05 -2.21
CA ASP A 122 -0.97 -13.31 -2.70
C ASP A 122 -2.46 -13.21 -3.06
N MET A 123 -2.98 -11.99 -3.12
CA MET A 123 -4.38 -11.74 -3.46
C MET A 123 -4.71 -12.17 -4.89
N THR A 124 -5.88 -12.80 -5.09
CA THR A 124 -6.35 -13.15 -6.42
C THR A 124 -6.70 -11.91 -7.25
N ASN A 125 -6.58 -11.99 -8.59
CA ASN A 125 -6.92 -10.88 -9.48
C ASN A 125 -8.32 -10.30 -9.26
N PRO A 126 -9.40 -11.11 -9.16
CA PRO A 126 -10.73 -10.57 -8.89
C PRO A 126 -10.81 -9.81 -7.57
N ALA A 127 -10.14 -10.30 -6.52
CA ALA A 127 -10.10 -9.63 -5.23
C ALA A 127 -9.33 -8.30 -5.32
N PHE A 128 -8.22 -8.27 -6.05
CA PHE A 128 -7.44 -7.06 -6.28
C PHE A 128 -8.26 -6.00 -7.02
N VAL A 129 -8.90 -6.36 -8.13
CA VAL A 129 -9.76 -5.43 -8.90
C VAL A 129 -10.89 -4.88 -8.04
N MET A 130 -11.50 -5.71 -7.20
CA MET A 130 -12.52 -5.28 -6.26
C MET A 130 -11.97 -4.26 -5.25
N ARG A 131 -10.81 -4.55 -4.64
CA ARG A 131 -10.16 -3.63 -3.67
C ARG A 131 -9.77 -2.30 -4.32
N THR A 132 -9.26 -2.34 -5.55
CA THR A 132 -8.93 -1.14 -6.31
C THR A 132 -10.17 -0.29 -6.59
N ALA A 133 -11.27 -0.91 -7.00
CA ALA A 133 -12.53 -0.20 -7.22
C ALA A 133 -13.11 0.40 -5.92
N GLU A 134 -12.90 -0.24 -4.78
CA GLU A 134 -13.37 0.20 -3.46
C GLU A 134 -12.45 1.24 -2.80
N ALA A 135 -11.23 1.40 -3.29
CA ALA A 135 -10.24 2.29 -2.71
C ALA A 135 -10.63 3.77 -2.75
N GLN A 136 -11.60 4.16 -3.59
CA GLN A 136 -12.10 5.55 -3.68
C GLN A 136 -10.99 6.59 -3.84
N GLU A 137 -10.04 6.30 -4.76
CA GLU A 137 -8.89 7.16 -5.05
C GLU A 137 -7.84 7.23 -3.91
N HIS A 138 -7.90 6.34 -2.93
CA HIS A 138 -6.80 6.12 -2.00
C HIS A 138 -5.75 5.22 -2.63
N PHE A 139 -4.49 5.48 -2.33
CA PHE A 139 -3.40 4.62 -2.79
C PHE A 139 -3.40 3.29 -2.02
N LEU A 140 -3.21 2.20 -2.77
CA LEU A 140 -3.04 0.87 -2.20
C LEU A 140 -1.57 0.63 -1.84
N TYR A 141 -1.34 -0.14 -0.80
CA TYR A 141 -0.02 -0.51 -0.33
C TYR A 141 0.14 -2.03 -0.26
N THR A 142 1.27 -2.53 -0.75
CA THR A 142 1.63 -3.94 -0.59
C THR A 142 3.10 -4.08 -0.24
N THR A 143 3.43 -5.09 0.55
CA THR A 143 4.80 -5.47 0.88
C THR A 143 5.09 -6.86 0.33
N LEU A 144 6.17 -6.97 -0.42
CA LEU A 144 6.70 -8.23 -0.91
C LEU A 144 7.96 -8.59 -0.09
N ASN A 145 7.97 -9.75 0.53
CA ASN A 145 9.11 -10.20 1.34
C ASN A 145 10.25 -10.73 0.47
N GLU A 146 9.92 -11.30 -0.67
CA GLU A 146 10.86 -11.93 -1.59
C GLU A 146 10.55 -11.52 -3.03
N ILE A 147 11.59 -11.44 -3.85
CA ILE A 147 11.45 -11.07 -5.26
C ILE A 147 10.64 -12.11 -6.04
N ASP A 148 10.67 -13.37 -5.60
CA ASP A 148 9.92 -14.46 -6.22
C ASP A 148 8.41 -14.25 -6.12
N GLN A 149 7.94 -13.58 -5.07
CA GLN A 149 6.53 -13.16 -4.96
C GLN A 149 6.15 -12.20 -6.08
N PHE A 150 7.06 -11.29 -6.46
CA PHE A 150 6.85 -10.41 -7.61
C PHE A 150 6.80 -11.18 -8.94
N ASP A 151 7.62 -12.22 -9.09
CA ASP A 151 7.58 -13.07 -10.28
C ASP A 151 6.33 -13.95 -10.32
N ALA A 152 5.80 -14.38 -9.18
CA ALA A 152 4.52 -15.07 -9.11
C ALA A 152 3.35 -14.20 -9.58
N LEU A 153 3.40 -12.89 -9.35
CA LEU A 153 2.42 -11.93 -9.87
C LEU A 153 2.44 -11.82 -11.40
N LYS A 154 3.56 -12.17 -12.05
CA LYS A 154 3.69 -12.24 -13.53
C LYS A 154 3.13 -13.53 -14.12
N GLY A 155 2.78 -14.52 -13.28
CA GLY A 155 2.28 -15.83 -13.70
C GLY A 155 1.00 -15.76 -14.52
N GLN A 156 0.63 -16.85 -15.14
CA GLN A 156 -0.49 -16.96 -16.09
C GLN A 156 -1.78 -16.28 -15.59
N GLY A 157 -2.16 -15.19 -16.22
CA GLY A 157 -3.37 -14.42 -15.92
C GLY A 157 -3.16 -13.12 -15.14
N ASN A 158 -1.98 -12.85 -14.61
CA ASN A 158 -1.69 -11.68 -13.78
C ASN A 158 -1.09 -10.49 -14.53
N GLN A 159 -1.00 -10.52 -15.85
CA GLN A 159 -0.47 -9.40 -16.65
C GLN A 159 -1.25 -8.09 -16.43
N GLN A 160 -2.54 -8.18 -16.11
CA GLN A 160 -3.37 -7.01 -15.80
C GLN A 160 -3.01 -6.37 -14.45
N PHE A 161 -2.56 -7.15 -13.47
CA PHE A 161 -2.08 -6.65 -12.19
C PHE A 161 -0.84 -5.78 -12.37
N LEU A 162 0.11 -6.25 -13.17
CA LEU A 162 1.31 -5.49 -13.50
C LEU A 162 1.04 -4.25 -14.33
N SER A 163 0.02 -4.27 -15.21
CA SER A 163 -0.36 -3.08 -16.00
C SER A 163 -1.01 -1.99 -15.14
N LEU A 164 -1.60 -2.35 -14.00
CA LEU A 164 -2.15 -1.39 -13.03
C LEU A 164 -1.08 -0.84 -12.07
N ILE A 165 -0.03 -1.64 -11.82
CA ILE A 165 1.18 -1.20 -11.13
C ILE A 165 2.15 -0.53 -12.10
N HIS A 166 2.12 -0.88 -13.36
CA HIS A 166 2.91 -0.29 -14.43
C HIS A 166 2.35 1.07 -14.79
N ILE A 167 2.76 1.97 -14.06
CA ILE A 167 2.77 3.38 -14.28
C ILE A 167 3.46 3.64 -15.60
N SER A 168 2.72 4.31 -16.47
CA SER A 168 3.19 5.06 -17.63
C SER A 168 4.69 4.95 -17.87
N GLU A 169 5.10 4.05 -18.76
CA GLU A 169 6.40 4.23 -19.41
C GLU A 169 6.48 5.65 -19.92
N PRO A 170 7.57 6.37 -19.67
CA PRO A 170 7.77 7.67 -20.30
C PRO A 170 7.75 7.43 -21.82
N THR A 171 6.70 7.88 -22.46
CA THR A 171 6.66 7.96 -23.92
C THR A 171 7.89 8.72 -24.38
N ARG A 172 8.76 8.03 -25.10
CA ARG A 172 9.89 8.65 -25.80
C ARG A 172 9.40 9.64 -26.84
#